data_a49ae5b263f268b828da1de77eb023d3
#
_entry.id   a49ae5b263f268b828da1de77eb023d3
#
_cell.length_a   1.000
_cell.length_b   1.000
_cell.length_c   1.000
_cell.angle_alpha   90.00
_cell.angle_beta   90.00
_cell.angle_gamma   90.00
#
_symmetry.space_group_name_H-M   'P 1'
#
loop_
_entity.id
_entity.type
_entity.pdbx_description
1 polymer ?
#
loop_
_entity_poly.entity_id
_entity_poly.type
_entity_poly.pdbx_seq_one_letter_code
_entity_poly.pdbx_strand_id
1 'polypeptide(L)'
;LAPECRETDTPWQVPGRAPLISSPKPGLVYAASLKHPQKIPLLADADADAGCVYWFADTRYLGRSEPDEPLLWQAAPGVTRLTAVDDLGRASSVRVVTESLP
;
A
#
# COMPACT_ATOMS: atom_id res chain seq x y z
N LEU A 1 19.20 -10.45 4.40
CA LEU A 1 18.92 -9.01 4.48
C LEU A 1 17.95 -8.61 3.40
N ALA A 2 16.86 -7.97 3.81
CA ALA A 2 15.97 -7.37 2.84
C ALA A 2 16.74 -6.30 2.05
N PRO A 3 16.55 -6.21 0.74
CA PRO A 3 17.19 -5.15 -0.02
C PRO A 3 16.77 -3.80 0.52
N GLU A 4 17.72 -2.91 0.68
CA GLU A 4 17.41 -1.58 1.12
C GLU A 4 16.78 -0.80 -0.01
N CYS A 5 15.82 0.03 0.33
CA CYS A 5 15.26 0.96 -0.62
C CYS A 5 16.33 1.97 -1.00
N ARG A 6 16.30 2.39 -2.25
CA ARG A 6 17.20 3.42 -2.71
C ARG A 6 16.92 4.70 -1.94
N GLU A 7 17.92 5.24 -1.29
CA GLU A 7 17.81 6.56 -0.74
C GLU A 7 18.00 7.58 -1.85
N THR A 8 17.16 8.59 -1.85
CA THR A 8 17.31 9.68 -2.78
C THR A 8 17.43 10.97 -2.00
N ASP A 9 18.47 11.73 -2.28
CA ASP A 9 18.69 13.05 -1.71
C ASP A 9 18.08 14.15 -2.57
N THR A 10 17.28 13.76 -3.54
CA THR A 10 16.70 14.70 -4.47
C THR A 10 15.65 15.55 -3.78
N PRO A 11 15.86 16.85 -3.60
CA PRO A 11 14.87 17.72 -2.97
C PRO A 11 13.77 18.15 -3.94
N TRP A 12 13.86 17.74 -5.20
CA TRP A 12 12.94 18.17 -6.24
C TRP A 12 11.87 17.11 -6.44
N GLN A 13 10.80 17.54 -7.04
CA GLN A 13 9.79 16.62 -7.51
C GLN A 13 10.38 15.77 -8.64
N VAL A 14 10.45 14.46 -8.42
CA VAL A 14 11.00 13.53 -9.39
C VAL A 14 9.95 13.27 -10.47
N PRO A 15 10.31 13.39 -11.75
CA PRO A 15 9.38 13.02 -12.81
C PRO A 15 9.07 11.52 -12.77
N GLY A 16 7.91 11.16 -13.26
CA GLY A 16 7.44 9.79 -13.28
C GLY A 16 6.07 9.69 -12.64
N ARG A 17 5.53 8.50 -12.63
CA ARG A 17 4.19 8.26 -12.11
C ARG A 17 4.23 7.80 -10.67
N ALA A 18 3.24 8.22 -9.90
CA ALA A 18 3.00 7.66 -8.58
C ALA A 18 2.67 6.16 -8.71
N PRO A 19 2.91 5.36 -7.65
CA PRO A 19 2.55 3.96 -7.68
C PRO A 19 1.06 3.79 -7.95
N LEU A 20 0.71 2.85 -8.81
CA LEU A 20 -0.68 2.54 -9.11
C LEU A 20 -1.10 1.35 -8.26
N ILE A 21 -2.00 1.58 -7.32
CA ILE A 21 -2.46 0.52 -6.42
C ILE A 21 -3.37 -0.42 -7.20
N SER A 22 -2.92 -1.66 -7.39
CA SER A 22 -3.70 -2.68 -8.07
C SER A 22 -4.50 -3.54 -7.10
N SER A 23 -4.11 -3.60 -5.84
CA SER A 23 -4.84 -4.27 -4.77
C SER A 23 -4.61 -3.50 -3.46
N PRO A 24 -5.64 -3.24 -2.67
CA PRO A 24 -7.05 -3.55 -2.89
C PRO A 24 -7.67 -2.66 -3.95
N LYS A 25 -8.73 -3.15 -4.56
CA LYS A 25 -9.43 -2.39 -5.60
C LYS A 25 -10.46 -1.46 -4.97
N PRO A 26 -10.57 -0.21 -5.47
CA PRO A 26 -11.60 0.70 -4.98
C PRO A 26 -13.00 0.20 -5.35
N GLY A 27 -13.96 0.50 -4.50
CA GLY A 27 -15.34 0.12 -4.75
C GLY A 27 -15.71 -1.28 -4.32
N LEU A 28 -14.76 -2.10 -3.90
CA LEU A 28 -15.05 -3.40 -3.34
C LEU A 28 -15.17 -3.31 -1.84
N VAL A 29 -16.04 -4.13 -1.28
CA VAL A 29 -16.19 -4.27 0.17
C VAL A 29 -15.58 -5.60 0.56
N TYR A 30 -14.62 -5.55 1.46
CA TYR A 30 -13.96 -6.74 1.98
C TYR A 30 -14.63 -7.14 3.29
N ALA A 31 -14.70 -8.45 3.54
CA ALA A 31 -15.34 -8.98 4.74
C ALA A 31 -14.29 -9.58 5.65
N ALA A 32 -14.42 -9.32 6.95
CA ALA A 32 -13.52 -9.87 7.96
C ALA A 32 -14.30 -10.28 9.19
N SER A 33 -13.88 -11.36 9.83
CA SER A 33 -14.45 -11.77 11.11
C SER A 33 -13.32 -11.95 12.12
N LEU A 34 -13.67 -11.95 13.40
CA LEU A 34 -12.69 -12.19 14.46
C LEU A 34 -12.09 -13.58 14.38
N LYS A 35 -12.86 -14.56 13.91
CA LYS A 35 -12.40 -15.94 13.79
C LYS A 35 -11.57 -16.15 12.52
N HIS A 36 -11.88 -15.40 11.47
CA HIS A 36 -11.25 -15.53 10.17
C HIS A 36 -10.87 -14.15 9.66
N PRO A 37 -9.81 -13.55 10.21
CA PRO A 37 -9.40 -12.22 9.76
C PRO A 37 -8.99 -12.26 8.30
N GLN A 38 -9.47 -11.29 7.56
CA GLN A 38 -9.16 -11.17 6.14
C GLN A 38 -7.79 -10.51 5.98
N LYS A 39 -6.89 -11.19 5.31
CA LYS A 39 -5.63 -10.59 4.89
C LYS A 39 -5.76 -10.14 3.45
N ILE A 40 -5.55 -8.86 3.24
CA ILE A 40 -5.68 -8.25 1.92
C ILE A 40 -4.27 -7.98 1.39
N PRO A 41 -3.93 -8.49 0.21
CA PRO A 41 -2.63 -8.17 -0.37
C PRO A 41 -2.61 -6.71 -0.82
N LEU A 42 -1.57 -6.00 -0.43
CA LEU A 42 -1.33 -4.63 -0.86
C LEU A 42 -0.30 -4.69 -1.97
N LEU A 43 -0.70 -4.31 -3.17
CA LEU A 43 0.14 -4.42 -4.34
C LEU A 43 0.01 -3.15 -5.18
N ALA A 44 1.13 -2.65 -5.63
CA ALA A 44 1.16 -1.46 -6.48
C ALA A 44 2.16 -1.64 -7.60
N ASP A 45 1.78 -1.14 -8.77
CA ASP A 45 2.69 -1.02 -9.90
C ASP A 45 3.43 0.31 -9.77
N ALA A 46 4.75 0.25 -9.66
CA ALA A 46 5.59 1.43 -9.54
C ALA A 46 6.38 1.63 -10.83
N ASP A 47 6.79 2.88 -11.06
CA ASP A 47 7.68 3.15 -12.19
C ASP A 47 8.99 2.37 -12.03
N ALA A 48 9.67 2.15 -13.16
CA ALA A 48 10.86 1.32 -13.19
C ALA A 48 11.99 1.84 -12.32
N ASP A 49 12.00 3.14 -12.02
CA ASP A 49 13.02 3.76 -11.19
C ASP A 49 12.74 3.61 -9.69
N ALA A 50 11.59 3.09 -9.30
CA ALA A 50 11.24 2.91 -7.90
C ALA A 50 11.82 1.59 -7.38
N GLY A 51 12.47 1.64 -6.23
CA GLY A 51 13.04 0.46 -5.60
C GLY A 51 12.17 -0.16 -4.53
N CYS A 52 11.26 0.62 -3.94
CA CYS A 52 10.39 0.17 -2.86
C CYS A 52 9.09 0.94 -2.87
N VAL A 53 8.09 0.33 -2.23
CA VAL A 53 6.81 1.00 -1.95
C VAL A 53 6.55 0.90 -0.46
N TYR A 54 6.28 2.04 0.15
CA TYR A 54 5.91 2.13 1.57
C TYR A 54 4.40 2.24 1.67
N TRP A 55 3.83 1.50 2.61
CA TRP A 55 2.38 1.42 2.76
C TRP A 55 1.92 2.00 4.08
N PHE A 56 0.84 2.76 4.03
CA PHE A 56 0.24 3.38 5.21
C PHE A 56 -1.25 3.11 5.23
N ALA A 57 -1.78 2.81 6.42
CA ALA A 57 -3.22 2.76 6.67
C ALA A 57 -3.56 4.00 7.48
N ASP A 58 -4.27 4.94 6.86
CA ASP A 58 -4.47 6.28 7.39
C ASP A 58 -3.10 6.91 7.69
N THR A 59 -2.76 7.14 8.94
CA THR A 59 -1.45 7.69 9.33
C THR A 59 -0.48 6.63 9.87
N ARG A 60 -0.91 5.37 9.88
CA ARG A 60 -0.13 4.29 10.46
C ARG A 60 0.73 3.61 9.41
N TYR A 61 2.02 3.51 9.67
CA TYR A 61 2.94 2.79 8.79
C TYR A 61 2.71 1.28 8.90
N LEU A 62 2.51 0.63 7.77
CA LEU A 62 2.27 -0.81 7.73
C LEU A 62 3.51 -1.61 7.38
N GLY A 63 4.36 -1.06 6.56
CA GLY A 63 5.54 -1.76 6.08
C GLY A 63 5.91 -1.35 4.67
N ARG A 64 6.90 -2.02 4.13
CA ARG A 64 7.36 -1.77 2.77
C ARG A 64 7.38 -3.06 1.97
N SER A 65 7.25 -2.92 0.66
CA SER A 65 7.38 -4.05 -0.26
C SER A 65 8.19 -3.61 -1.46
N GLU A 66 8.74 -4.58 -2.19
CA GLU A 66 9.31 -4.30 -3.49
C GLU A 66 8.17 -4.15 -4.49
N PRO A 67 8.39 -3.41 -5.60
CA PRO A 67 7.39 -3.38 -6.66
C PRO A 67 7.06 -4.79 -7.12
N ASP A 68 5.79 -5.04 -7.40
CA ASP A 68 5.27 -6.34 -7.82
C ASP A 68 5.26 -7.42 -6.72
N GLU A 69 5.62 -7.07 -5.49
CA GLU A 69 5.49 -7.98 -4.35
C GLU A 69 4.41 -7.49 -3.41
N PRO A 70 3.47 -8.35 -3.02
CA PRO A 70 2.41 -7.93 -2.12
C PRO A 70 2.89 -7.86 -0.66
N LEU A 71 2.37 -6.86 0.05
CA LEU A 71 2.45 -6.80 1.50
C LEU A 71 1.08 -7.21 2.04
N LEU A 72 1.04 -8.23 2.88
CA LEU A 72 -0.23 -8.69 3.43
C LEU A 72 -0.66 -7.80 4.60
N TRP A 73 -1.88 -7.32 4.54
CA TRP A 73 -2.45 -6.42 5.54
C TRP A 73 -3.68 -7.05 6.16
N GLN A 74 -3.69 -7.13 7.48
CA GLN A 74 -4.87 -7.59 8.20
C GLN A 74 -5.80 -6.41 8.43
N ALA A 75 -6.90 -6.39 7.68
CA ALA A 75 -7.82 -5.28 7.72
C ALA A 75 -8.68 -5.31 8.97
N ALA A 76 -8.89 -4.14 9.58
CA ALA A 76 -9.87 -3.95 10.63
C ALA A 76 -11.18 -3.47 10.01
N PRO A 77 -12.35 -3.77 10.64
CA PRO A 77 -13.62 -3.25 10.13
C PRO A 77 -13.63 -1.73 10.08
N GLY A 78 -14.25 -1.19 9.05
CA GLY A 78 -14.39 0.25 8.87
C GLY A 78 -13.84 0.72 7.54
N VAL A 79 -13.64 2.02 7.44
CA VAL A 79 -13.11 2.66 6.26
C VAL A 79 -11.66 3.02 6.51
N THR A 80 -10.79 2.59 5.62
CA THR A 80 -9.35 2.85 5.72
C THR A 80 -8.87 3.49 4.43
N ARG A 81 -8.05 4.51 4.56
CA ARG A 81 -7.35 5.08 3.42
C ARG A 81 -5.96 4.47 3.37
N LEU A 82 -5.72 3.68 2.33
CA LEU A 82 -4.41 3.10 2.11
C LEU A 82 -3.61 4.00 1.18
N THR A 83 -2.39 4.28 1.57
CA THR A 83 -1.49 5.12 0.78
C THR A 83 -0.24 4.33 0.46
N ALA A 84 0.14 4.36 -0.81
CA ALA A 84 1.39 3.79 -1.29
C ALA A 84 2.31 4.93 -1.69
N VAL A 85 3.52 4.91 -1.15
CA VAL A 85 4.54 5.93 -1.44
C VAL A 85 5.78 5.21 -1.94
N ASP A 86 6.29 5.60 -3.11
CA ASP A 86 7.55 5.01 -3.57
C ASP A 86 8.74 5.68 -2.90
N ASP A 87 9.93 5.13 -3.14
CA ASP A 87 11.16 5.66 -2.53
C ASP A 87 11.61 6.98 -3.12
N LEU A 88 10.90 7.49 -4.12
CA LEU A 88 11.14 8.80 -4.71
C LEU A 88 10.11 9.83 -4.24
N GLY A 89 9.22 9.45 -3.32
CA GLY A 89 8.26 10.36 -2.71
C GLY A 89 6.95 10.51 -3.46
N ARG A 90 6.73 9.76 -4.53
CA ARG A 90 5.47 9.80 -5.27
C ARG A 90 4.44 8.93 -4.57
N ALA A 91 3.22 9.42 -4.41
CA ALA A 91 2.21 8.76 -3.60
C ALA A 91 0.87 8.67 -4.29
N SER A 92 0.13 7.62 -3.99
CA SER A 92 -1.27 7.49 -4.36
C SER A 92 -2.04 6.80 -3.25
N SER A 93 -3.35 6.96 -3.25
CA SER A 93 -4.19 6.44 -2.17
C SER A 93 -5.42 5.77 -2.73
N VAL A 94 -5.95 4.81 -1.96
CA VAL A 94 -7.22 4.15 -2.26
C VAL A 94 -8.00 4.02 -0.95
N ARG A 95 -9.32 4.16 -1.06
CA ARG A 95 -10.21 4.00 0.07
C ARG A 95 -10.76 2.58 0.08
N VAL A 96 -10.65 1.92 1.22
CA VAL A 96 -11.07 0.53 1.38
C VAL A 96 -12.13 0.45 2.46
N VAL A 97 -13.20 -0.27 2.18
CA VAL A 97 -14.25 -0.54 3.16
C VAL A 97 -14.18 -2.00 3.54
N THR A 98 -14.11 -2.27 4.84
CA THR A 98 -14.09 -3.62 5.39
C THR A 98 -15.27 -3.77 6.32
N GLU A 99 -16.09 -4.78 6.09
CA GLU A 99 -17.24 -5.07 6.94
C GLU A 99 -16.89 -6.17 7.93
N SER A 100 -17.39 -6.01 9.16
CA SER A 100 -17.27 -7.03 10.19
C SER A 100 -18.34 -8.08 9.98
N LEU A 101 -17.94 -9.34 9.93
CA LEU A 101 -18.88 -10.46 9.89
C LEU A 101 -19.10 -11.00 11.30
N PRO A 102 -20.33 -11.43 11.62
CA PRO A 102 -20.60 -12.06 12.91
C PRO A 102 -19.87 -13.38 13.12
#